data_a0b1dfeb026b084c7a9410c215704551
#
_entry.id   a0b1dfeb026b084c7a9410c215704551
#
_cell.length_a   1.000
_cell.length_b   1.000
_cell.length_c   1.000
_cell.angle_alpha   90.00
_cell.angle_beta   90.00
_cell.angle_gamma   90.00
#
_symmetry.space_group_name_H-M   'P 1'
#
loop_
_entity.id
_entity.type
_entity.pdbx_description
1 polymer ?
#
loop_
_entity_poly.entity_id
_entity_poly.type
_entity_poly.pdbx_seq_one_letter_code
_entity_poly.pdbx_strand_id
1 'polypeptide(L)'
;RSTVPLRVDFAGGWLDVPRYARKGSYVVNCAITPMVSLCEWPYEKRSGLGGSGAWAMLEGRDPVASELALGVGWQDPAVIAETGLCVWRSGSSPVLDVKGTGDFLEGRMAILYTGEEHDTPRMADEQRDYVRISQSSLIARTGVLERNINTLAAGVALYYSVQLDEGMQPLPDIPNALAKKYLGGGYGGYALY
;
A
#
# COMPACT_ATOMS: atom_id res chain seq x y z
N ARG A 1 -9.40 -14.49 -14.33
CA ARG A 1 -9.82 -14.76 -12.96
C ARG A 1 -11.16 -14.14 -12.69
N SER A 2 -12.03 -14.85 -11.97
CA SER A 2 -13.34 -14.33 -11.57
C SER A 2 -13.29 -13.47 -10.31
N THR A 3 -12.31 -13.70 -9.43
CA THR A 3 -12.09 -12.94 -8.20
C THR A 3 -10.61 -12.64 -8.00
N VAL A 4 -10.32 -11.51 -7.40
CA VAL A 4 -8.97 -11.12 -6.98
C VAL A 4 -9.04 -10.41 -5.61
N PRO A 5 -7.96 -10.42 -4.82
CA PRO A 5 -7.93 -9.62 -3.60
C PRO A 5 -7.68 -8.14 -3.91
N LEU A 6 -8.00 -7.29 -2.95
CA LEU A 6 -7.41 -5.95 -2.85
C LEU A 6 -6.19 -6.02 -1.93
N ARG A 7 -5.61 -4.86 -1.57
CA ARG A 7 -4.38 -4.83 -0.76
C ARG A 7 -4.36 -3.69 0.23
N VAL A 8 -3.62 -3.87 1.32
CA VAL A 8 -3.13 -2.80 2.18
C VAL A 8 -1.64 -2.61 1.92
N ASP A 9 -1.15 -1.38 2.04
CA ASP A 9 0.26 -1.05 1.93
C ASP A 9 0.76 -0.48 3.27
N PHE A 10 1.94 -0.91 3.70
CA PHE A 10 2.50 -0.54 5.00
C PHE A 10 3.50 0.59 4.90
N ALA A 11 4.42 0.50 3.95
CA ALA A 11 5.53 1.45 3.80
C ALA A 11 6.15 1.34 2.41
N GLY A 12 6.92 2.36 2.04
CA GLY A 12 7.66 2.38 0.78
C GLY A 12 6.84 2.76 -0.44
N GLY A 13 5.57 3.07 -0.30
CA GLY A 13 4.74 3.54 -1.41
C GLY A 13 5.34 4.77 -2.09
N TRP A 14 5.16 4.90 -3.40
CA TRP A 14 5.80 5.78 -4.37
C TRP A 14 7.12 5.24 -4.91
N LEU A 15 7.85 4.41 -4.17
CA LEU A 15 9.12 3.82 -4.64
C LEU A 15 8.93 2.67 -5.64
N ASP A 16 7.68 2.34 -5.94
CA ASP A 16 7.24 1.46 -7.04
C ASP A 16 6.91 2.23 -8.32
N VAL A 17 6.99 3.55 -8.29
CA VAL A 17 6.90 4.38 -9.49
C VAL A 17 8.30 4.49 -10.08
N PRO A 18 8.51 4.07 -11.34
CA PRO A 18 9.87 3.94 -11.89
C PRO A 18 10.75 5.20 -11.74
N ARG A 19 10.16 6.38 -11.95
CA ARG A 19 10.93 7.64 -11.84
C ARG A 19 11.34 8.01 -10.42
N TYR A 20 10.74 7.36 -9.38
CA TYR A 20 11.06 7.59 -7.98
C TYR A 20 11.79 6.41 -7.35
N ALA A 21 12.11 5.39 -8.11
CA ALA A 21 12.79 4.19 -7.60
C ALA A 21 14.12 4.55 -6.94
N ARG A 22 14.40 3.91 -5.79
CA ARG A 22 15.64 4.09 -5.03
C ARG A 22 16.25 2.74 -4.72
N LYS A 23 17.42 2.48 -5.27
CA LYS A 23 18.16 1.25 -4.99
C LYS A 23 18.38 1.11 -3.47
N GLY A 24 18.18 -0.09 -2.94
CA GLY A 24 18.31 -0.38 -1.51
C GLY A 24 17.07 -0.03 -0.69
N SER A 25 15.97 0.33 -1.34
CA SER A 25 14.67 0.59 -0.72
C SER A 25 13.67 -0.47 -1.13
N TYR A 26 12.52 -0.48 -0.44
CA TYR A 26 11.52 -1.53 -0.62
C TYR A 26 10.10 -0.97 -0.63
N VAL A 27 9.16 -1.83 -1.01
CA VAL A 27 7.73 -1.59 -0.89
C VAL A 27 7.15 -2.78 -0.14
N VAL A 28 6.40 -2.53 0.92
CA VAL A 28 5.85 -3.57 1.80
C VAL A 28 4.34 -3.49 1.78
N ASN A 29 3.69 -4.59 1.41
CA ASN A 29 2.24 -4.64 1.24
C ASN A 29 1.70 -6.05 1.50
N CYS A 30 0.37 -6.16 1.54
CA CYS A 30 -0.30 -7.43 1.83
C CYS A 30 -1.65 -7.49 1.12
N ALA A 31 -1.94 -8.60 0.46
CA ALA A 31 -3.29 -8.86 -0.06
C ALA A 31 -4.26 -9.11 1.09
N ILE A 32 -5.51 -8.69 0.92
CA ILE A 32 -6.55 -8.79 1.94
C ILE A 32 -7.82 -9.46 1.41
N THR A 33 -8.65 -9.93 2.32
CA THR A 33 -10.01 -10.39 2.06
C THR A 33 -11.02 -9.42 2.68
N PRO A 34 -12.29 -9.42 2.25
CA PRO A 34 -12.90 -10.23 1.18
C PRO A 34 -12.38 -9.87 -0.21
N MET A 35 -12.42 -10.86 -1.12
CA MET A 35 -12.02 -10.66 -2.51
C MET A 35 -13.09 -9.90 -3.30
N VAL A 36 -12.70 -9.35 -4.43
CA VAL A 36 -13.58 -8.59 -5.33
C VAL A 36 -13.76 -9.30 -6.66
N SER A 37 -14.87 -9.01 -7.33
CA SER A 37 -15.14 -9.42 -8.71
C SER A 37 -15.76 -8.25 -9.47
N LEU A 38 -15.95 -8.40 -10.78
CA LEU A 38 -16.63 -7.38 -11.59
C LEU A 38 -18.06 -7.12 -11.12
N CYS A 39 -18.71 -8.09 -10.50
CA CYS A 39 -20.11 -7.97 -10.04
C CYS A 39 -20.26 -7.89 -8.52
N GLU A 40 -19.18 -8.07 -7.75
CA GLU A 40 -19.25 -7.99 -6.29
C GLU A 40 -18.01 -7.25 -5.75
N TRP A 41 -18.27 -6.12 -5.09
CA TRP A 41 -17.24 -5.21 -4.62
C TRP A 41 -17.59 -4.69 -3.23
N PRO A 42 -17.22 -5.43 -2.16
CA PRO A 42 -17.65 -5.11 -0.79
C PRO A 42 -16.86 -3.98 -0.13
N TYR A 43 -16.24 -3.11 -0.90
CA TYR A 43 -15.51 -1.94 -0.42
C TYR A 43 -16.00 -0.69 -1.12
N GLU A 44 -15.72 0.46 -0.54
CA GLU A 44 -15.90 1.73 -1.25
C GLU A 44 -14.96 1.77 -2.45
N LYS A 45 -15.43 2.36 -3.55
CA LYS A 45 -14.63 2.54 -4.77
C LYS A 45 -13.70 3.74 -4.61
N ARG A 46 -12.61 3.77 -5.38
CA ARG A 46 -11.58 4.82 -5.33
C ARG A 46 -11.11 5.06 -3.90
N SER A 47 -10.77 4.01 -3.23
CA SER A 47 -10.58 4.00 -1.78
C SER A 47 -9.14 3.75 -1.34
N GLY A 48 -8.19 3.66 -2.28
CA GLY A 48 -6.79 3.45 -1.95
C GLY A 48 -6.41 1.99 -1.67
N LEU A 49 -7.25 1.04 -2.05
CA LEU A 49 -7.05 -0.39 -1.82
C LEU A 49 -6.50 -1.16 -3.04
N GLY A 50 -6.00 -0.45 -4.04
CA GLY A 50 -5.50 -1.08 -5.27
C GLY A 50 -6.59 -1.48 -6.26
N GLY A 51 -7.75 -0.84 -6.20
CA GLY A 51 -8.92 -1.21 -7.01
C GLY A 51 -8.69 -1.09 -8.51
N SER A 52 -7.92 -0.11 -8.97
CA SER A 52 -7.63 0.07 -10.39
C SER A 52 -6.85 -1.11 -10.97
N GLY A 53 -5.81 -1.57 -10.27
CA GLY A 53 -5.05 -2.75 -10.67
C GLY A 53 -5.88 -4.03 -10.63
N ALA A 54 -6.71 -4.18 -9.59
CA ALA A 54 -7.63 -5.31 -9.47
C ALA A 54 -8.64 -5.34 -10.63
N TRP A 55 -9.22 -4.19 -10.96
CA TRP A 55 -10.17 -4.07 -12.06
C TRP A 55 -9.54 -4.44 -13.40
N ALA A 56 -8.34 -3.93 -13.68
CA ALA A 56 -7.60 -4.27 -14.88
C ALA A 56 -7.36 -5.79 -15.00
N MET A 57 -6.98 -6.42 -13.88
CA MET A 57 -6.76 -7.87 -13.84
C MET A 57 -8.05 -8.65 -14.09
N LEU A 58 -9.16 -8.22 -13.48
CA LEU A 58 -10.46 -8.87 -13.68
C LEU A 58 -10.97 -8.74 -15.12
N GLU A 59 -10.62 -7.65 -15.80
CA GLU A 59 -10.97 -7.44 -17.21
C GLU A 59 -10.01 -8.14 -18.18
N GLY A 60 -9.00 -8.86 -17.69
CA GLY A 60 -8.03 -9.57 -18.53
C GLY A 60 -7.01 -8.66 -19.20
N ARG A 61 -6.86 -7.41 -18.76
CA ARG A 61 -5.81 -6.51 -19.24
C ARG A 61 -4.51 -6.79 -18.48
N ASP A 62 -3.37 -6.34 -19.02
CA ASP A 62 -2.10 -6.35 -18.29
C ASP A 62 -2.16 -5.28 -17.18
N PRO A 63 -2.29 -5.68 -15.90
CA PRO A 63 -2.53 -4.71 -14.85
C PRO A 63 -1.28 -3.87 -14.52
N VAL A 64 -0.08 -4.42 -14.65
CA VAL A 64 1.16 -3.66 -14.44
C VAL A 64 1.30 -2.59 -15.52
N ALA A 65 1.15 -2.97 -16.79
CA ALA A 65 1.22 -2.03 -17.91
C ALA A 65 0.15 -0.95 -17.80
N SER A 66 -1.08 -1.31 -17.38
CA SER A 66 -2.17 -0.37 -17.18
C SER A 66 -1.82 0.69 -16.12
N GLU A 67 -1.28 0.29 -14.99
CA GLU A 67 -0.91 1.21 -13.92
C GLU A 67 0.26 2.11 -14.31
N LEU A 68 1.29 1.55 -14.93
CA LEU A 68 2.42 2.34 -15.41
C LEU A 68 2.01 3.36 -16.47
N ALA A 69 1.06 3.02 -17.32
CA ALA A 69 0.51 3.94 -18.32
C ALA A 69 -0.24 5.12 -17.69
N LEU A 70 -0.81 4.94 -16.49
CA LEU A 70 -1.45 6.00 -15.72
C LEU A 70 -0.43 6.87 -14.95
N GLY A 71 0.85 6.54 -15.01
CA GLY A 71 1.89 7.26 -14.28
C GLY A 71 1.98 6.92 -12.79
N VAL A 72 1.32 5.84 -12.38
CA VAL A 72 1.39 5.32 -11.00
C VAL A 72 2.27 4.08 -10.95
N GLY A 73 2.42 3.47 -9.76
CA GLY A 73 3.35 2.38 -9.56
C GLY A 73 2.78 1.00 -9.87
N TRP A 74 3.65 0.00 -9.76
CA TRP A 74 3.34 -1.40 -10.06
C TRP A 74 2.94 -2.23 -8.83
N GLN A 75 2.98 -1.68 -7.60
CA GLN A 75 2.81 -2.48 -6.39
C GLN A 75 1.45 -3.18 -6.30
N ASP A 76 0.38 -2.49 -6.70
CA ASP A 76 -0.97 -3.02 -6.54
C ASP A 76 -1.18 -4.29 -7.36
N PRO A 77 -0.98 -4.28 -8.68
CA PRO A 77 -1.10 -5.51 -9.44
C PRO A 77 -0.09 -6.58 -9.01
N ALA A 78 1.09 -6.18 -8.57
CA ALA A 78 2.11 -7.13 -8.13
C ALA A 78 1.64 -7.95 -6.91
N VAL A 79 1.19 -7.29 -5.84
CA VAL A 79 0.77 -7.99 -4.61
C VAL A 79 -0.58 -8.69 -4.80
N ILE A 80 -1.47 -8.15 -5.62
CA ILE A 80 -2.76 -8.79 -5.92
C ILE A 80 -2.51 -10.13 -6.62
N ALA A 81 -1.58 -10.19 -7.56
CA ALA A 81 -1.22 -11.42 -8.25
C ALA A 81 -0.45 -12.40 -7.35
N GLU A 82 0.52 -11.91 -6.58
CA GLU A 82 1.37 -12.73 -5.73
C GLU A 82 0.63 -13.25 -4.51
N THR A 83 -0.22 -12.42 -3.91
CA THR A 83 -0.92 -12.63 -2.63
C THR A 83 0.02 -12.69 -1.43
N GLY A 84 -0.53 -12.78 -0.22
CA GLY A 84 0.24 -12.83 1.01
C GLY A 84 0.88 -11.50 1.40
N LEU A 85 1.81 -11.58 2.34
CA LEU A 85 2.58 -10.44 2.83
C LEU A 85 3.89 -10.38 2.05
N CYS A 86 4.09 -9.27 1.33
CA CYS A 86 5.18 -9.15 0.37
C CYS A 86 6.09 -7.97 0.68
N VAL A 87 7.38 -8.19 0.46
CA VAL A 87 8.40 -7.14 0.40
C VAL A 87 8.97 -7.15 -1.01
N TRP A 88 8.87 -6.03 -1.68
CA TRP A 88 9.33 -5.83 -3.05
C TRP A 88 10.53 -4.90 -3.07
N ARG A 89 11.48 -5.15 -3.96
CA ARG A 89 12.58 -4.18 -4.19
C ARG A 89 12.04 -2.97 -4.94
N SER A 90 12.41 -1.79 -4.49
CA SER A 90 12.15 -0.57 -5.27
C SER A 90 12.88 -0.66 -6.60
N GLY A 91 12.20 -0.36 -7.69
CA GLY A 91 12.76 -0.47 -9.05
C GLY A 91 11.71 -0.16 -10.10
N SER A 92 12.09 -0.32 -11.36
CA SER A 92 11.23 -0.02 -12.51
C SER A 92 10.17 -1.10 -12.77
N SER A 93 10.35 -2.29 -12.20
CA SER A 93 9.44 -3.43 -12.34
C SER A 93 9.37 -4.23 -11.05
N PRO A 94 8.31 -5.03 -10.83
CA PRO A 94 8.17 -5.82 -9.61
C PRO A 94 9.27 -6.88 -9.48
N VAL A 95 10.03 -6.83 -8.39
CA VAL A 95 10.99 -7.86 -8.02
C VAL A 95 10.73 -8.22 -6.56
N LEU A 96 10.19 -9.42 -6.33
CA LEU A 96 9.89 -9.90 -5.00
C LEU A 96 11.18 -10.19 -4.22
N ASP A 97 11.28 -9.62 -3.04
CA ASP A 97 12.42 -9.82 -2.13
C ASP A 97 12.09 -10.87 -1.07
N VAL A 98 10.99 -10.68 -0.36
CA VAL A 98 10.54 -11.60 0.70
C VAL A 98 9.03 -11.76 0.60
N LYS A 99 8.54 -12.97 0.86
CA LYS A 99 7.12 -13.26 0.99
C LYS A 99 6.87 -14.03 2.28
N GLY A 100 5.86 -13.58 3.04
CA GLY A 100 5.39 -14.25 4.25
C GLY A 100 3.91 -14.57 4.15
N THR A 101 3.41 -15.32 5.13
CA THR A 101 1.99 -15.67 5.20
C THR A 101 1.13 -14.55 5.80
N GLY A 102 1.74 -13.66 6.58
CA GLY A 102 1.02 -12.60 7.29
C GLY A 102 0.24 -13.10 8.52
N ASP A 103 0.43 -14.33 8.94
CA ASP A 103 -0.32 -14.93 10.06
C ASP A 103 -0.12 -14.17 11.39
N PHE A 104 1.04 -13.56 11.61
CA PHE A 104 1.27 -12.73 12.81
C PHE A 104 0.45 -11.43 12.80
N LEU A 105 -0.16 -11.08 11.67
CA LEU A 105 -1.04 -9.91 11.52
C LEU A 105 -2.52 -10.28 11.64
N GLU A 106 -2.85 -11.57 11.69
CA GLU A 106 -4.24 -12.02 11.72
C GLU A 106 -4.97 -11.48 12.95
N GLY A 107 -6.12 -10.85 12.70
CA GLY A 107 -6.93 -10.23 13.77
C GLY A 107 -6.31 -8.95 14.35
N ARG A 108 -5.25 -8.43 13.77
CA ARG A 108 -4.50 -7.27 14.30
C ARG A 108 -4.49 -6.07 13.38
N MET A 109 -5.26 -6.11 12.31
CA MET A 109 -5.39 -4.98 11.38
C MET A 109 -6.85 -4.62 11.22
N ALA A 110 -7.09 -3.34 11.00
CA ALA A 110 -8.40 -2.83 10.62
C ALA A 110 -8.25 -1.78 9.53
N ILE A 111 -9.25 -1.68 8.67
CA ILE A 111 -9.34 -0.57 7.73
C ILE A 111 -10.60 0.23 8.04
N LEU A 112 -10.47 1.54 7.99
CA LEU A 112 -11.55 2.49 8.27
C LEU A 112 -11.74 3.40 7.07
N TYR A 113 -12.97 3.44 6.53
CA TYR A 113 -13.28 4.38 5.47
C TYR A 113 -13.37 5.79 6.05
N THR A 114 -12.61 6.73 5.46
CA THR A 114 -12.54 8.11 5.97
C THR A 114 -13.75 8.96 5.60
N GLY A 115 -14.65 8.44 4.76
CA GLY A 115 -15.84 9.16 4.29
C GLY A 115 -15.61 9.97 3.03
N GLU A 116 -14.39 10.01 2.51
CA GLU A 116 -14.03 10.74 1.29
C GLU A 116 -13.36 9.82 0.29
N GLU A 117 -13.59 10.04 -1.01
CA GLU A 117 -12.88 9.32 -2.04
C GLU A 117 -11.38 9.68 -2.01
N HIS A 118 -10.57 8.68 -2.33
CA HIS A 118 -9.15 8.85 -2.57
C HIS A 118 -8.93 9.87 -3.70
N ASP A 119 -8.06 10.84 -3.47
CA ASP A 119 -7.75 11.91 -4.42
C ASP A 119 -6.23 12.04 -4.58
N THR A 120 -5.73 11.56 -5.70
CA THR A 120 -4.29 11.44 -6.00
C THR A 120 -3.71 12.74 -6.55
N PRO A 121 -2.41 12.91 -6.49
CA PRO A 121 -1.68 13.68 -5.50
C PRO A 121 -1.84 15.18 -5.73
N ARG A 122 -1.96 15.93 -4.65
CA ARG A 122 -2.20 17.37 -4.67
C ARG A 122 -0.92 18.20 -4.59
N MET A 123 0.23 17.56 -4.39
CA MET A 123 1.50 18.27 -4.29
C MET A 123 2.44 17.88 -5.40
N ALA A 124 3.42 18.74 -5.66
CA ALA A 124 4.48 18.44 -6.61
C ALA A 124 5.33 17.26 -6.08
N ASP A 125 5.63 16.32 -6.96
CA ASP A 125 6.36 15.10 -6.64
C ASP A 125 7.74 15.37 -6.04
N GLU A 126 8.42 16.41 -6.47
CA GLU A 126 9.73 16.80 -5.96
C GLU A 126 9.72 17.30 -4.51
N GLN A 127 8.55 17.61 -3.98
CA GLN A 127 8.38 18.05 -2.58
C GLN A 127 8.19 16.89 -1.60
N ARG A 128 8.05 15.67 -2.12
CA ARG A 128 7.82 14.50 -1.27
C ARG A 128 9.13 14.03 -0.63
N ASP A 129 9.07 13.60 0.61
CA ASP A 129 10.22 13.12 1.36
C ASP A 129 10.53 11.65 1.05
N TYR A 130 11.17 11.42 -0.10
CA TYR A 130 11.52 10.07 -0.53
C TYR A 130 12.56 9.39 0.37
N VAL A 131 13.38 10.17 1.06
CA VAL A 131 14.35 9.63 2.03
C VAL A 131 13.62 8.98 3.19
N ARG A 132 12.64 9.69 3.77
CA ARG A 132 11.85 9.16 4.88
C ARG A 132 11.00 7.98 4.44
N ILE A 133 10.44 8.01 3.24
CA ILE A 133 9.71 6.87 2.66
C ILE A 133 10.64 5.66 2.54
N SER A 134 11.86 5.85 2.07
CA SER A 134 12.86 4.78 2.02
C SER A 134 13.16 4.20 3.40
N GLN A 135 13.36 5.07 4.40
CA GLN A 135 13.59 4.63 5.79
C GLN A 135 12.41 3.83 6.33
N SER A 136 11.18 4.26 6.05
CA SER A 136 9.98 3.52 6.46
C SER A 136 9.95 2.11 5.86
N SER A 137 10.39 1.97 4.62
CA SER A 137 10.43 0.67 3.94
C SER A 137 11.43 -0.29 4.58
N LEU A 138 12.57 0.21 5.01
CA LEU A 138 13.60 -0.60 5.68
C LEU A 138 13.10 -1.12 7.04
N ILE A 139 12.45 -0.25 7.80
CA ILE A 139 11.87 -0.62 9.10
C ILE A 139 10.76 -1.66 8.92
N ALA A 140 9.84 -1.42 7.98
CA ALA A 140 8.74 -2.34 7.71
C ALA A 140 9.26 -3.71 7.22
N ARG A 141 10.26 -3.72 6.34
CA ARG A 141 10.91 -4.96 5.89
C ARG A 141 11.48 -5.75 7.07
N THR A 142 12.16 -5.09 7.98
CA THR A 142 12.67 -5.73 9.21
C THR A 142 11.54 -6.35 10.01
N GLY A 143 10.42 -5.64 10.16
CA GLY A 143 9.23 -6.16 10.84
C GLY A 143 8.69 -7.43 10.19
N VAL A 144 8.68 -7.50 8.87
CA VAL A 144 8.27 -8.72 8.14
C VAL A 144 9.25 -9.86 8.38
N LEU A 145 10.55 -9.61 8.24
CA LEU A 145 11.58 -10.63 8.42
C LEU A 145 11.57 -11.20 9.83
N GLU A 146 11.38 -10.38 10.83
CA GLU A 146 11.36 -10.77 12.24
C GLU A 146 9.97 -11.18 12.73
N ARG A 147 8.94 -11.08 11.88
CA ARG A 147 7.54 -11.34 12.25
C ARG A 147 7.15 -10.54 13.51
N ASN A 148 7.56 -9.28 13.53
CA ASN A 148 7.40 -8.37 14.66
C ASN A 148 6.44 -7.24 14.27
N ILE A 149 5.22 -7.29 14.82
CA ILE A 149 4.19 -6.31 14.52
C ILE A 149 4.55 -4.90 15.01
N ASN A 150 5.30 -4.79 16.10
CA ASN A 150 5.72 -3.48 16.62
C ASN A 150 6.70 -2.80 15.66
N THR A 151 7.63 -3.55 15.10
CA THR A 151 8.59 -3.03 14.12
C THR A 151 7.88 -2.67 12.81
N LEU A 152 6.96 -3.52 12.35
CA LEU A 152 6.15 -3.20 11.17
C LEU A 152 5.35 -1.92 11.40
N ALA A 153 4.71 -1.79 12.57
CA ALA A 153 3.94 -0.60 12.93
C ALA A 153 4.83 0.66 12.99
N ALA A 154 6.08 0.54 13.43
CA ALA A 154 7.02 1.67 13.42
C ALA A 154 7.29 2.16 11.99
N GLY A 155 7.40 1.25 11.03
CA GLY A 155 7.50 1.60 9.61
C GLY A 155 6.25 2.31 9.09
N VAL A 156 5.08 1.82 9.44
CA VAL A 156 3.79 2.45 9.12
C VAL A 156 3.71 3.86 9.70
N ALA A 157 4.08 4.03 10.96
CA ALA A 157 4.05 5.33 11.64
C ALA A 157 4.99 6.35 10.98
N LEU A 158 6.18 5.91 10.58
CA LEU A 158 7.12 6.78 9.87
C LEU A 158 6.56 7.20 8.51
N TYR A 159 5.95 6.27 7.77
CA TYR A 159 5.27 6.61 6.51
C TYR A 159 4.14 7.61 6.73
N TYR A 160 3.33 7.41 7.76
CA TYR A 160 2.25 8.33 8.11
C TYR A 160 2.76 9.75 8.39
N SER A 161 3.93 9.89 9.00
CA SER A 161 4.52 11.21 9.24
C SER A 161 4.79 11.96 7.94
N VAL A 162 5.15 11.27 6.88
CA VAL A 162 5.30 11.87 5.54
C VAL A 162 3.94 12.34 5.01
N GLN A 163 2.90 11.54 5.19
CA GLN A 163 1.54 11.91 4.75
C GLN A 163 1.05 13.17 5.47
N LEU A 164 1.32 13.30 6.76
CA LEU A 164 0.97 14.51 7.52
C LEU A 164 1.74 15.72 7.01
N ASP A 165 3.02 15.56 6.71
CA ASP A 165 3.84 16.65 6.15
C ASP A 165 3.36 17.05 4.74
N GLU A 166 2.73 16.14 4.01
CA GLU A 166 2.09 16.43 2.72
C GLU A 166 0.75 17.15 2.86
N GLY A 167 0.28 17.38 4.08
CA GLY A 167 -0.96 18.11 4.36
C GLY A 167 -2.19 17.25 4.50
N MET A 168 -2.06 15.93 4.60
CA MET A 168 -3.21 15.07 4.90
C MET A 168 -3.72 15.36 6.30
N GLN A 169 -5.04 15.30 6.46
CA GLN A 169 -5.67 15.52 7.77
C GLN A 169 -5.27 14.38 8.73
N PRO A 170 -4.99 14.71 10.01
CA PRO A 170 -4.77 13.68 11.00
C PRO A 170 -5.95 12.71 11.06
N LEU A 171 -5.62 11.41 11.06
CA LEU A 171 -6.61 10.36 11.19
C LEU A 171 -7.14 10.26 12.61
N PRO A 172 -8.40 9.82 12.80
CA PRO A 172 -8.94 9.59 14.13
C PRO A 172 -8.08 8.62 14.94
N ASP A 173 -8.00 8.86 16.26
CA ASP A 173 -7.34 7.93 17.17
C ASP A 173 -8.24 6.74 17.46
N ILE A 174 -7.67 5.55 17.38
CA ILE A 174 -8.32 4.32 17.83
C ILE A 174 -7.52 3.77 19.02
N PRO A 175 -8.14 3.54 20.18
CA PRO A 175 -7.43 3.03 21.34
C PRO A 175 -6.66 1.75 21.02
N ASN A 176 -5.45 1.64 21.55
CA ASN A 176 -4.56 0.49 21.39
C ASN A 176 -3.99 0.27 19.98
N ALA A 177 -4.28 1.12 19.02
CA ALA A 177 -3.63 1.04 17.71
C ALA A 177 -2.14 1.38 17.85
N LEU A 178 -1.28 0.52 17.31
CA LEU A 178 0.17 0.74 17.31
C LEU A 178 0.59 1.80 16.29
N ALA A 179 -0.16 1.90 15.19
CA ALA A 179 0.10 2.86 14.12
C ALA A 179 -1.13 3.01 13.24
N LYS A 180 -1.10 4.02 12.39
CA LYS A 180 -2.14 4.29 11.39
C LYS A 180 -1.55 5.01 10.19
N LYS A 181 -2.19 4.90 9.05
CA LYS A 181 -1.83 5.64 7.83
C LYS A 181 -2.99 5.64 6.84
N TYR A 182 -2.99 6.59 5.91
CA TYR A 182 -3.84 6.51 4.72
C TYR A 182 -3.30 5.43 3.78
N LEU A 183 -4.20 4.66 3.19
CA LEU A 183 -3.85 3.65 2.19
C LEU A 183 -3.76 4.26 0.79
N GLY A 184 -2.95 3.64 -0.05
CA GLY A 184 -2.70 4.13 -1.40
C GLY A 184 -2.08 5.52 -1.39
N GLY A 185 -2.51 6.37 -2.31
CA GLY A 185 -2.04 7.75 -2.43
C GLY A 185 -2.52 8.70 -1.33
N GLY A 186 -3.48 8.26 -0.51
CA GLY A 186 -3.99 9.07 0.59
C GLY A 186 -5.02 10.12 0.17
N TYR A 187 -5.18 11.18 0.98
CA TYR A 187 -6.16 12.25 0.79
C TYR A 187 -7.60 11.74 0.71
N GLY A 188 -7.98 10.83 1.60
CA GLY A 188 -9.27 10.15 1.60
C GLY A 188 -9.12 8.66 1.41
N GLY A 189 -10.19 7.96 1.10
CA GLY A 189 -10.22 6.51 0.98
C GLY A 189 -10.19 5.81 2.32
N TYR A 190 -9.60 4.63 2.38
CA TYR A 190 -9.44 3.89 3.63
C TYR A 190 -8.14 4.26 4.35
N ALA A 191 -8.19 4.18 5.67
CA ALA A 191 -7.03 4.24 6.55
C ALA A 191 -6.77 2.86 7.14
N LEU A 192 -5.50 2.53 7.33
CA LEU A 192 -5.04 1.31 8.00
C LEU A 192 -4.74 1.61 9.47
N TYR A 193 -5.19 0.71 10.34
CA TYR A 193 -4.85 0.72 11.75
C TYR A 193 -4.26 -0.63 12.15
#